data_921b47fee98398795bb68de06010287b
#
_entry.id   921b47fee98398795bb68de06010287b
#
_cell.length_a   1.000
_cell.length_b   1.000
_cell.length_c   1.000
_cell.angle_alpha   90.00
_cell.angle_beta   90.00
_cell.angle_gamma   90.00
#
_symmetry.space_group_name_H-M   'P 1'
#
loop_
_entity.id
_entity.type
_entity.pdbx_description
1 polymer ?
#
loop_
_entity_poly.entity_id
_entity_poly.type
_entity_poly.pdbx_seq_one_letter_code
_entity_poly.pdbx_strand_id
1 'polypeptide(L)'
;MMFGMRVRGGLFAALVMFAAPAVATLAAVAVSAPALAQTVDSITVEGNRRVELETIRSYFHPGPGGRLGQAQIDDGLKALIETGLFQDVHIDQRGGRLVVVVVENPVIGRVAFEGNKKVKDEQLTAEVQSKPRGTFSRPMVQSDALRIAEIY
;
A
#
# COMPACT_ATOMS: atom_id res chain seq x y z
N MET A 1 5.13 96.93 37.03
CA MET A 1 4.57 97.42 35.75
C MET A 1 3.89 96.18 35.14
N MET A 2 2.59 96.07 35.35
CA MET A 2 1.57 96.32 34.33
C MET A 2 1.66 95.28 33.15
N PHE A 3 0.75 94.51 32.95
CA PHE A 3 -0.61 94.40 32.41
C PHE A 3 -0.82 92.98 32.09
N GLY A 4 -1.70 92.20 32.49
CA GLY A 4 -3.13 92.35 32.36
C GLY A 4 -3.63 91.98 30.98
N MET A 5 -4.09 90.71 30.75
CA MET A 5 -5.25 90.47 29.91
C MET A 5 -5.84 89.10 30.01
N ARG A 6 -7.06 89.05 30.46
CA ARG A 6 -7.98 87.90 30.42
C ARG A 6 -8.50 87.74 28.99
N VAL A 7 -8.61 86.59 28.48
CA VAL A 7 -9.62 86.24 27.46
C VAL A 7 -10.23 84.83 27.76
N ARG A 8 -11.54 84.95 27.76
CA ARG A 8 -12.53 83.85 28.02
C ARG A 8 -12.69 82.93 26.85
N GLY A 9 -13.07 81.74 27.18
CA GLY A 9 -14.13 81.05 26.46
C GLY A 9 -13.73 80.14 25.33
N GLY A 10 -14.13 78.91 25.46
CA GLY A 10 -14.20 78.02 24.34
C GLY A 10 -14.25 76.56 24.76
N LEU A 11 -15.40 76.12 25.22
CA LEU A 11 -15.75 74.72 25.40
C LEU A 11 -15.89 74.09 24.03
N PHE A 12 -14.91 73.34 23.58
CA PHE A 12 -15.09 72.47 22.44
C PHE A 12 -14.94 71.02 22.91
N ALA A 13 -16.08 70.37 23.03
CA ALA A 13 -16.17 68.93 23.20
C ALA A 13 -15.73 68.28 21.89
N ALA A 14 -14.51 67.71 21.89
CA ALA A 14 -14.06 66.83 20.79
C ALA A 14 -14.54 65.42 21.05
N LEU A 15 -15.59 65.06 20.34
CA LEU A 15 -16.10 63.68 20.25
C LEU A 15 -15.08 62.85 19.51
N VAL A 16 -14.27 62.07 20.25
CA VAL A 16 -13.37 61.11 19.64
C VAL A 16 -14.17 59.84 19.30
N MET A 17 -14.55 59.73 18.04
CA MET A 17 -15.07 58.48 17.48
C MET A 17 -13.94 57.44 17.40
N PHE A 18 -13.98 56.46 18.30
CA PHE A 18 -13.17 55.25 18.18
C PHE A 18 -13.73 54.41 17.03
N ALA A 19 -13.10 54.48 15.87
CA ALA A 19 -13.30 53.54 14.81
C ALA A 19 -12.57 52.24 15.16
N ALA A 20 -13.32 51.22 15.57
CA ALA A 20 -12.76 49.87 15.74
C ALA A 20 -12.45 49.27 14.35
N PRO A 21 -11.23 48.77 14.09
CA PRO A 21 -10.99 48.03 12.90
C PRO A 21 -11.67 46.65 12.99
N ALA A 22 -12.67 46.43 12.17
CA ALA A 22 -13.25 45.11 11.94
C ALA A 22 -12.16 44.20 11.30
N VAL A 23 -11.53 43.36 12.11
CA VAL A 23 -10.66 42.30 11.62
C VAL A 23 -11.55 41.25 10.96
N ALA A 24 -11.70 41.34 9.65
CA ALA A 24 -12.29 40.26 8.85
C ALA A 24 -11.33 39.07 8.82
N THR A 25 -11.56 38.09 9.70
CA THR A 25 -10.93 36.79 9.62
C THR A 25 -11.46 36.06 8.40
N LEU A 26 -10.67 36.08 7.31
CA LEU A 26 -10.89 35.21 6.15
C LEU A 26 -10.64 33.78 6.59
N ALA A 27 -11.71 33.03 6.90
CA ALA A 27 -11.64 31.59 7.08
C ALA A 27 -11.34 31.00 5.70
N ALA A 28 -10.07 30.61 5.48
CA ALA A 28 -9.67 29.82 4.32
C ALA A 28 -10.31 28.43 4.45
N VAL A 29 -11.44 28.24 3.77
CA VAL A 29 -12.02 26.91 3.55
C VAL A 29 -11.04 26.17 2.66
N ALA A 30 -10.23 25.27 3.25
CA ALA A 30 -9.42 24.33 2.50
C ALA A 30 -10.39 23.39 1.77
N VAL A 31 -10.69 23.70 0.52
CA VAL A 31 -11.37 22.77 -0.38
C VAL A 31 -10.39 21.63 -0.63
N SER A 32 -10.56 20.51 0.11
CA SER A 32 -9.89 19.27 -0.20
C SER A 32 -10.35 18.83 -1.59
N ALA A 33 -9.52 19.09 -2.60
CA ALA A 33 -9.77 18.55 -3.92
C ALA A 33 -9.87 17.01 -3.80
N PRO A 34 -10.92 16.37 -4.33
CA PRO A 34 -10.97 14.92 -4.35
C PRO A 34 -9.74 14.46 -5.12
N ALA A 35 -8.91 13.63 -4.47
CA ALA A 35 -7.84 12.92 -5.16
C ALA A 35 -8.50 12.20 -6.34
N LEU A 36 -8.17 12.62 -7.56
CA LEU A 36 -8.65 11.95 -8.77
C LEU A 36 -8.15 10.51 -8.66
N ALA A 37 -9.05 9.59 -8.34
CA ALA A 37 -8.75 8.17 -8.35
C ALA A 37 -8.27 7.85 -9.77
N GLN A 38 -6.97 7.58 -9.92
CA GLN A 38 -6.41 7.16 -11.19
C GLN A 38 -7.02 5.80 -11.50
N THR A 39 -7.87 5.78 -12.52
CA THR A 39 -8.48 4.54 -12.99
C THR A 39 -7.52 3.86 -13.96
N VAL A 40 -7.36 2.57 -13.81
CA VAL A 40 -6.51 1.74 -14.66
C VAL A 40 -7.37 1.15 -15.78
N ASP A 41 -6.96 1.42 -17.01
CA ASP A 41 -7.65 0.95 -18.22
C ASP A 41 -7.04 -0.33 -18.80
N SER A 42 -5.80 -0.65 -18.42
CA SER A 42 -5.10 -1.84 -18.95
C SER A 42 -4.11 -2.40 -17.92
N ILE A 43 -3.96 -3.73 -17.95
CA ILE A 43 -2.99 -4.46 -17.12
C ILE A 43 -1.92 -5.06 -18.03
N THR A 44 -0.66 -4.74 -17.75
CA THR A 44 0.52 -5.37 -18.36
C THR A 44 1.21 -6.20 -17.30
N VAL A 45 1.67 -7.40 -17.66
CA VAL A 45 2.42 -8.28 -16.75
C VAL A 45 3.82 -8.48 -17.31
N GLU A 46 4.82 -8.37 -16.44
CA GLU A 46 6.24 -8.54 -16.77
C GLU A 46 6.89 -9.54 -15.82
N GLY A 47 7.83 -10.33 -16.32
CA GLY A 47 8.62 -11.28 -15.53
C GLY A 47 8.00 -12.66 -15.34
N ASN A 48 6.77 -12.88 -15.81
CA ASN A 48 6.16 -14.21 -15.80
C ASN A 48 6.85 -15.13 -16.81
N ARG A 49 7.08 -16.39 -16.41
CA ARG A 49 7.74 -17.43 -17.23
C ARG A 49 6.91 -18.70 -17.34
N ARG A 50 6.35 -19.17 -16.23
CA ARG A 50 5.57 -20.40 -16.11
C ARG A 50 4.10 -20.11 -15.84
N VAL A 51 3.83 -19.04 -15.09
CA VAL A 51 2.47 -18.59 -14.80
C VAL A 51 1.96 -17.78 -15.98
N GLU A 52 0.83 -18.19 -16.52
CA GLU A 52 0.23 -17.50 -17.67
C GLU A 52 -0.22 -16.09 -17.28
N LEU A 53 -0.05 -15.18 -18.22
CA LEU A 53 -0.41 -13.77 -18.10
C LEU A 53 -1.89 -13.59 -17.70
N GLU A 54 -2.79 -14.36 -18.29
CA GLU A 54 -4.22 -14.28 -17.99
C GLU A 54 -4.54 -14.75 -16.58
N THR A 55 -3.80 -15.74 -16.07
CA THR A 55 -3.91 -16.18 -14.67
C THR A 55 -3.57 -15.03 -13.72
N ILE A 56 -2.47 -14.31 -13.97
CA ILE A 56 -2.08 -13.15 -13.13
C ILE A 56 -3.12 -12.04 -13.23
N ARG A 57 -3.61 -11.74 -14.43
CA ARG A 57 -4.65 -10.72 -14.63
C ARG A 57 -5.95 -11.05 -13.90
N SER A 58 -6.32 -12.32 -13.81
CA SER A 58 -7.57 -12.75 -13.19
C SER A 58 -7.67 -12.43 -11.71
N TYR A 59 -6.57 -12.11 -11.03
CA TYR A 59 -6.57 -11.67 -9.64
C TYR A 59 -6.98 -10.20 -9.47
N PHE A 60 -6.93 -9.41 -10.55
CA PHE A 60 -7.32 -8.01 -10.52
C PHE A 60 -8.76 -7.86 -11.01
N HIS A 61 -9.71 -7.91 -10.08
CA HIS A 61 -11.13 -7.80 -10.40
C HIS A 61 -11.56 -6.34 -10.48
N PRO A 62 -12.04 -5.86 -11.65
CA PRO A 62 -12.58 -4.51 -11.73
C PRO A 62 -13.74 -4.30 -10.76
N GLY A 63 -13.77 -3.12 -10.15
CA GLY A 63 -14.88 -2.69 -9.31
C GLY A 63 -16.11 -2.24 -10.11
N PRO A 64 -17.10 -1.63 -9.43
CA PRO A 64 -18.27 -1.06 -10.09
C PRO A 64 -17.87 -0.09 -11.21
N GLY A 65 -18.44 -0.29 -12.39
CA GLY A 65 -18.11 0.51 -13.58
C GLY A 65 -16.92 0.01 -14.41
N GLY A 66 -16.41 -1.20 -14.13
CA GLY A 66 -15.35 -1.83 -14.91
C GLY A 66 -13.95 -1.24 -14.72
N ARG A 67 -13.73 -0.47 -13.65
CA ARG A 67 -12.48 0.23 -13.39
C ARG A 67 -11.72 -0.40 -12.22
N LEU A 68 -10.40 -0.43 -12.34
CA LEU A 68 -9.50 -0.83 -11.25
C LEU A 68 -9.16 0.41 -10.42
N GLY A 69 -9.70 0.51 -9.23
CA GLY A 69 -9.30 1.47 -8.21
C GLY A 69 -8.20 0.91 -7.31
N GLN A 70 -7.69 1.74 -6.40
CA GLN A 70 -6.62 1.34 -5.47
C GLN A 70 -6.99 0.10 -4.65
N ALA A 71 -8.23 0.01 -4.14
CA ALA A 71 -8.68 -1.13 -3.36
C ALA A 71 -8.61 -2.45 -4.14
N GLN A 72 -9.05 -2.45 -5.41
CA GLN A 72 -9.00 -3.62 -6.28
C GLN A 72 -7.55 -4.03 -6.64
N ILE A 73 -6.66 -3.06 -6.74
CA ILE A 73 -5.23 -3.30 -6.97
C ILE A 73 -4.60 -3.94 -5.75
N ASP A 74 -4.88 -3.41 -4.56
CA ASP A 74 -4.35 -3.92 -3.29
C ASP A 74 -4.88 -5.35 -3.01
N ASP A 75 -6.16 -5.61 -3.27
CA ASP A 75 -6.77 -6.94 -3.13
C ASP A 75 -6.13 -7.95 -4.11
N GLY A 76 -5.94 -7.55 -5.37
CA GLY A 76 -5.27 -8.38 -6.37
C GLY A 76 -3.82 -8.68 -6.02
N LEU A 77 -3.06 -7.68 -5.55
CA LEU A 77 -1.69 -7.85 -5.09
C LEU A 77 -1.60 -8.84 -3.92
N LYS A 78 -2.47 -8.67 -2.92
CA LYS A 78 -2.54 -9.57 -1.77
C LYS A 78 -2.85 -11.00 -2.18
N ALA A 79 -3.85 -11.18 -3.04
CA ALA A 79 -4.23 -12.49 -3.56
C ALA A 79 -3.07 -13.16 -4.34
N LEU A 80 -2.33 -12.41 -5.16
CA LEU A 80 -1.14 -12.93 -5.85
C LEU A 80 -0.04 -13.39 -4.88
N ILE A 81 0.25 -12.61 -3.85
CA ILE A 81 1.24 -12.96 -2.82
C ILE A 81 0.81 -14.23 -2.07
N GLU A 82 -0.47 -14.34 -1.72
CA GLU A 82 -1.02 -15.48 -0.99
C GLU A 82 -0.96 -16.80 -1.78
N THR A 83 -0.87 -16.76 -3.11
CA THR A 83 -0.69 -17.98 -3.92
C THR A 83 0.62 -18.71 -3.61
N GLY A 84 1.64 -18.03 -3.09
CA GLY A 84 2.97 -18.56 -2.88
C GLY A 84 3.74 -18.88 -4.18
N LEU A 85 3.20 -18.53 -5.35
CA LEU A 85 3.84 -18.76 -6.65
C LEU A 85 4.96 -17.77 -6.94
N PHE A 86 4.96 -16.62 -6.29
CA PHE A 86 5.86 -15.52 -6.55
C PHE A 86 6.77 -15.23 -5.36
N GLN A 87 8.03 -14.98 -5.66
CA GLN A 87 9.02 -14.52 -4.69
C GLN A 87 8.84 -13.03 -4.40
N ASP A 88 8.45 -12.27 -5.44
CA ASP A 88 8.19 -10.85 -5.37
C ASP A 88 7.11 -10.45 -6.37
N VAL A 89 6.29 -9.48 -6.00
CA VAL A 89 5.28 -8.85 -6.85
C VAL A 89 5.34 -7.36 -6.63
N HIS A 90 5.65 -6.63 -7.69
CA HIS A 90 5.71 -5.17 -7.68
C HIS A 90 4.68 -4.59 -8.65
N ILE A 91 4.02 -3.51 -8.24
CA ILE A 91 2.99 -2.85 -9.04
C ILE A 91 3.39 -1.40 -9.29
N ASP A 92 3.46 -1.04 -10.58
CA ASP A 92 3.65 0.32 -11.05
C ASP A 92 2.38 0.83 -11.74
N GLN A 93 2.03 2.08 -11.50
CA GLN A 93 0.98 2.75 -12.25
C GLN A 93 1.60 3.82 -13.15
N ARG A 94 1.39 3.68 -14.46
CA ARG A 94 1.93 4.61 -15.47
C ARG A 94 0.84 5.03 -16.44
N GLY A 95 0.35 6.27 -16.32
CA GLY A 95 -0.57 6.86 -17.30
C GLY A 95 -1.84 6.03 -17.56
N GLY A 96 -2.54 5.57 -16.52
CA GLY A 96 -3.74 4.73 -16.66
C GLY A 96 -3.46 3.25 -16.97
N ARG A 97 -2.18 2.84 -16.97
CA ARG A 97 -1.77 1.44 -17.15
C ARG A 97 -1.22 0.89 -15.85
N LEU A 98 -1.67 -0.30 -15.46
CA LEU A 98 -1.11 -1.08 -14.37
C LEU A 98 -0.03 -2.01 -14.92
N VAL A 99 1.19 -1.88 -14.42
CA VAL A 99 2.30 -2.77 -14.75
C VAL A 99 2.54 -3.65 -13.53
N VAL A 100 2.27 -4.94 -13.66
CA VAL A 100 2.49 -5.95 -12.62
C VAL A 100 3.79 -6.68 -12.95
N VAL A 101 4.84 -6.41 -12.18
CA VAL A 101 6.14 -7.06 -12.32
C VAL A 101 6.20 -8.20 -11.33
N VAL A 102 6.39 -9.42 -11.80
CA VAL A 102 6.44 -10.61 -10.96
C VAL A 102 7.80 -11.31 -11.04
N VAL A 103 8.24 -11.86 -9.93
CA VAL A 103 9.37 -12.76 -9.85
C VAL A 103 8.85 -14.11 -9.36
N GLU A 104 8.83 -15.10 -10.23
CA GLU A 104 8.30 -16.42 -9.88
C GLU A 104 9.22 -17.16 -8.92
N ASN A 105 8.64 -17.86 -7.95
CA ASN A 105 9.35 -18.77 -7.08
C ASN A 105 9.92 -19.94 -7.89
N PRO A 106 11.15 -20.40 -7.58
CA PRO A 106 11.73 -21.57 -8.25
C PRO A 106 10.94 -22.85 -7.94
N VAL A 107 11.13 -23.86 -8.78
CA VAL A 107 10.58 -25.21 -8.57
C VAL A 107 11.55 -26.04 -7.74
N ILE A 108 11.03 -26.80 -6.78
CA ILE A 108 11.79 -27.75 -5.99
C ILE A 108 12.23 -28.91 -6.91
N GLY A 109 13.51 -29.05 -7.14
CA GLY A 109 14.05 -30.18 -7.92
C GLY A 109 13.97 -31.49 -7.15
N ARG A 110 14.42 -31.48 -5.89
CA ARG A 110 14.49 -32.64 -5.02
C ARG A 110 14.38 -32.22 -3.55
N VAL A 111 13.77 -33.08 -2.74
CA VAL A 111 13.83 -33.03 -1.28
C VAL A 111 14.67 -34.20 -0.82
N ALA A 112 15.65 -33.96 0.04
CA ALA A 112 16.50 -34.99 0.63
C ALA A 112 16.68 -34.72 2.12
N PHE A 113 16.74 -35.73 2.92
CA PHE A 113 17.00 -35.68 4.35
C PHE A 113 18.37 -36.27 4.63
N GLU A 114 19.14 -35.61 5.48
CA GLU A 114 20.47 -36.04 5.86
C GLU A 114 20.64 -36.02 7.38
N GLY A 115 21.32 -37.03 7.92
CA GLY A 115 21.57 -37.10 9.36
C GLY A 115 20.42 -37.65 10.21
N ASN A 116 19.33 -38.05 9.61
CA ASN A 116 18.16 -38.65 10.28
C ASN A 116 18.39 -40.12 10.65
N LYS A 117 18.87 -40.35 11.88
CA LYS A 117 19.15 -41.72 12.38
C LYS A 117 17.95 -42.41 13.04
N LYS A 118 16.99 -41.63 13.56
CA LYS A 118 15.85 -42.14 14.33
C LYS A 118 14.58 -42.27 13.53
N VAL A 119 14.38 -41.42 12.53
CA VAL A 119 13.17 -41.31 11.70
C VAL A 119 13.55 -41.59 10.26
N LYS A 120 12.80 -42.44 9.57
CA LYS A 120 13.05 -42.78 8.17
C LYS A 120 12.64 -41.68 7.22
N ASP A 121 13.28 -41.58 6.05
CA ASP A 121 12.99 -40.60 5.01
C ASP A 121 11.53 -40.62 4.58
N GLU A 122 10.90 -41.81 4.52
CA GLU A 122 9.50 -41.96 4.12
C GLU A 122 8.56 -41.23 5.12
N GLN A 123 8.87 -41.32 6.42
CA GLN A 123 8.09 -40.68 7.47
C GLN A 123 8.26 -39.15 7.39
N LEU A 124 9.51 -38.69 7.24
CA LEU A 124 9.79 -37.23 7.09
C LEU A 124 9.14 -36.68 5.82
N THR A 125 9.19 -37.42 4.70
CA THR A 125 8.56 -37.03 3.44
C THR A 125 7.05 -36.89 3.56
N ALA A 126 6.40 -37.70 4.41
CA ALA A 126 4.95 -37.61 4.64
C ALA A 126 4.55 -36.31 5.40
N GLU A 127 5.43 -35.86 6.30
CA GLU A 127 5.18 -34.70 7.17
C GLU A 127 5.46 -33.34 6.51
N VAL A 128 6.40 -33.29 5.55
CA VAL A 128 6.75 -32.03 4.90
C VAL A 128 5.79 -31.68 3.75
N GLN A 129 5.52 -30.41 3.61
CA GLN A 129 4.73 -29.87 2.50
C GLN A 129 5.57 -29.69 1.22
N SER A 130 6.86 -29.46 1.37
CA SER A 130 7.80 -29.34 0.26
C SER A 130 7.86 -30.67 -0.52
N LYS A 131 7.44 -30.64 -1.78
CA LYS A 131 7.44 -31.81 -2.66
C LYS A 131 8.27 -31.53 -3.90
N PRO A 132 8.95 -32.56 -4.48
CA PRO A 132 9.59 -32.43 -5.78
C PRO A 132 8.60 -31.92 -6.83
N ARG A 133 9.03 -31.02 -7.70
CA ARG A 133 8.23 -30.31 -8.71
C ARG A 133 7.21 -29.30 -8.14
N GLY A 134 7.10 -29.16 -6.83
CA GLY A 134 6.33 -28.11 -6.19
C GLY A 134 7.05 -26.75 -6.25
N THR A 135 6.32 -25.69 -6.02
CA THR A 135 6.90 -24.34 -5.94
C THR A 135 7.65 -24.18 -4.61
N PHE A 136 8.88 -23.69 -4.66
CA PHE A 136 9.66 -23.37 -3.47
C PHE A 136 9.10 -22.09 -2.81
N SER A 137 8.87 -22.16 -1.51
CA SER A 137 8.48 -20.99 -0.71
C SER A 137 9.26 -21.02 0.61
N ARG A 138 9.88 -19.91 0.97
CA ARG A 138 10.62 -19.80 2.24
C ARG A 138 9.75 -20.09 3.46
N PRO A 139 8.52 -19.52 3.58
CA PRO A 139 7.63 -19.84 4.69
C PRO A 139 7.29 -21.33 4.79
N MET A 140 7.07 -21.99 3.65
CA MET A 140 6.77 -23.42 3.60
C MET A 140 7.94 -24.25 4.12
N VAL A 141 9.17 -23.96 3.67
CA VAL A 141 10.39 -24.67 4.14
C VAL A 141 10.63 -24.43 5.63
N GLN A 142 10.38 -23.22 6.14
CA GLN A 142 10.48 -22.96 7.58
C GLN A 142 9.43 -23.73 8.38
N SER A 143 8.19 -23.81 7.90
CA SER A 143 7.15 -24.62 8.52
C SER A 143 7.50 -26.11 8.51
N ASP A 144 8.05 -26.62 7.41
CA ASP A 144 8.51 -28.01 7.32
C ASP A 144 9.65 -28.30 8.30
N ALA A 145 10.60 -27.38 8.45
CA ALA A 145 11.68 -27.51 9.43
C ALA A 145 11.16 -27.60 10.87
N LEU A 146 10.15 -26.79 11.23
CA LEU A 146 9.50 -26.85 12.53
C LEU A 146 8.78 -28.19 12.76
N ARG A 147 8.04 -28.70 11.77
CA ARG A 147 7.38 -30.01 11.85
C ARG A 147 8.37 -31.14 12.03
N ILE A 148 9.49 -31.11 11.31
CA ILE A 148 10.55 -32.11 11.48
C ILE A 148 11.11 -32.04 12.90
N ALA A 149 11.34 -30.84 13.44
CA ALA A 149 11.82 -30.67 14.82
C ALA A 149 10.86 -31.22 15.88
N GLU A 150 9.55 -31.16 15.65
CA GLU A 150 8.53 -31.72 16.55
C GLU A 150 8.52 -33.25 16.57
N ILE A 151 9.02 -33.91 15.52
CA ILE A 151 9.08 -35.37 15.40
C ILE A 151 10.29 -35.96 16.19
N TYR A 152 11.31 -35.10 16.45
CA TYR A 152 12.54 -35.52 17.13
C TYR A 152 12.53 -35.22 18.62
#